data_cdb2532a7edccdc5ffe0be4353155500
#
_entry.id   cdb2532a7edccdc5ffe0be4353155500
#
_cell.length_a   1.000
_cell.length_b   1.000
_cell.length_c   1.000
_cell.angle_alpha   90.00
_cell.angle_beta   90.00
_cell.angle_gamma   90.00
#
_symmetry.space_group_name_H-M   'P 1'
#
loop_
_entity.id
_entity.type
_entity.pdbx_description
1 polymer ?
#
loop_
_entity_poly.entity_id
_entity_poly.type
_entity_poly.pdbx_seq_one_letter_code
_entity_poly.pdbx_strand_id
1 'polypeptide(L)'
;MKNFLLFILLLFVLQISAQEAYTKGDVFIDVQTSIGNAGVGYAGEIHYAFAPLFSVGAQFNSQSFNFNDKYITSFLPELTADFHFGKRATIDWYAGLSGGYFIWQSNDPYENAGNTGCVITPPTYDISLRNNHENNFIAWNAHLGFRYFIFKSIGLNGQAALGNVRWFKVGVSVKI
;
A
#
# COMPACT_ATOMS: atom_id res chain seq x y z
N MET A 1 16.36 26.20 21.37
CA MET A 1 15.74 25.10 22.11
C MET A 1 14.36 25.45 22.67
N LYS A 2 14.17 26.63 23.33
CA LYS A 2 12.87 27.03 23.95
C LYS A 2 11.72 27.09 22.94
N ASN A 3 11.97 27.62 21.72
CA ASN A 3 10.95 27.75 20.68
C ASN A 3 10.60 26.39 20.02
N PHE A 4 11.54 25.45 20.00
CA PHE A 4 11.32 24.10 19.49
C PHE A 4 10.44 23.29 20.45
N LEU A 5 10.65 23.46 21.77
CA LEU A 5 9.82 22.82 22.79
C LEU A 5 8.38 23.37 22.76
N LEU A 6 8.24 24.67 22.53
CA LEU A 6 6.94 25.35 22.41
C LEU A 6 6.18 24.87 21.15
N PHE A 7 6.89 24.63 20.05
CA PHE A 7 6.33 24.08 18.82
C PHE A 7 5.85 22.64 19.01
N ILE A 8 6.64 21.80 19.70
CA ILE A 8 6.23 20.43 20.06
C ILE A 8 5.01 20.46 21.00
N LEU A 9 5.00 21.34 21.99
CA LEU A 9 3.87 21.49 22.91
C LEU A 9 2.61 21.96 22.18
N LEU A 10 2.72 22.87 21.22
CA LEU A 10 1.63 23.33 20.37
C LEU A 10 1.08 22.22 19.48
N LEU A 11 1.93 21.35 18.95
CA LEU A 11 1.52 20.16 18.20
C LEU A 11 0.74 19.17 19.09
N PHE A 12 1.13 19.01 20.36
CA PHE A 12 0.39 18.19 21.33
C PHE A 12 -0.96 18.77 21.72
N VAL A 13 -1.06 20.09 21.86
CA VAL A 13 -2.32 20.78 22.23
C VAL A 13 -3.34 20.75 21.08
N LEU A 14 -2.88 20.75 19.81
CA LEU A 14 -3.76 20.63 18.64
C LEU A 14 -4.41 19.24 18.51
N GLN A 15 -3.92 18.23 19.22
CA GLN A 15 -4.47 16.87 19.22
C GLN A 15 -5.71 16.68 20.13
N ILE A 16 -6.10 17.66 20.93
CA ILE A 16 -7.18 17.52 21.94
C ILE A 16 -8.59 17.64 21.34
N SER A 17 -8.72 17.94 20.04
CA SER A 17 -10.03 17.87 19.37
C SER A 17 -10.28 16.44 18.91
N ALA A 18 -10.68 15.58 19.85
CA ALA A 18 -10.87 14.15 19.65
C ALA A 18 -12.02 13.84 18.69
N GLN A 19 -11.72 13.84 17.40
CA GLN A 19 -12.48 13.10 16.44
C GLN A 19 -11.86 11.71 16.35
N GLU A 20 -12.67 10.65 16.47
CA GLU A 20 -12.18 9.28 16.33
C GLU A 20 -11.45 9.10 14.98
N ALA A 21 -10.30 8.42 15.01
CA ALA A 21 -9.51 8.18 13.81
C ALA A 21 -10.26 7.36 12.76
N TYR A 22 -11.19 6.52 13.20
CA TYR A 22 -12.05 5.67 12.39
C TYR A 22 -13.49 5.70 12.90
N THR A 23 -14.43 6.00 12.03
CA THR A 23 -15.88 6.02 12.34
C THR A 23 -16.63 5.36 11.17
N LYS A 24 -17.74 4.70 11.49
CA LYS A 24 -18.64 4.17 10.45
C LYS A 24 -19.12 5.32 9.55
N GLY A 25 -18.98 5.11 8.23
CA GLY A 25 -19.33 6.09 7.21
C GLY A 25 -18.14 6.86 6.65
N ASP A 26 -16.98 6.82 7.32
CA ASP A 26 -15.76 7.46 6.82
C ASP A 26 -15.30 6.82 5.51
N VAL A 27 -14.77 7.68 4.62
CA VAL A 27 -14.04 7.26 3.43
C VAL A 27 -12.59 7.67 3.60
N PHE A 28 -11.66 6.75 3.37
CA PHE A 28 -10.22 6.99 3.41
C PHE A 28 -9.66 6.91 2.00
N ILE A 29 -8.83 7.87 1.64
CA ILE A 29 -8.06 7.88 0.40
C ILE A 29 -6.60 7.93 0.79
N ASP A 30 -5.83 6.92 0.39
CA ASP A 30 -4.41 6.79 0.71
C ASP A 30 -3.59 6.90 -0.58
N VAL A 31 -2.55 7.73 -0.54
CA VAL A 31 -1.52 7.84 -1.59
C VAL A 31 -0.18 7.49 -0.97
N GLN A 32 0.50 6.50 -1.53
CA GLN A 32 1.65 5.86 -0.90
C GLN A 32 2.79 5.62 -1.88
N THR A 33 4.00 5.57 -1.38
CA THR A 33 5.11 4.88 -2.03
C THR A 33 5.12 3.42 -1.59
N SER A 34 5.51 2.53 -2.50
CA SER A 34 5.49 1.09 -2.30
C SER A 34 6.87 0.51 -2.58
N ILE A 35 7.34 -0.38 -1.72
CA ILE A 35 8.56 -1.17 -1.90
C ILE A 35 8.19 -2.63 -1.65
N GLY A 36 8.54 -3.50 -2.57
CA GLY A 36 8.21 -4.91 -2.45
C GLY A 36 9.07 -5.82 -3.31
N ASN A 37 8.68 -7.08 -3.37
CA ASN A 37 9.38 -8.07 -4.17
C ASN A 37 9.21 -7.87 -5.70
N ALA A 38 8.34 -6.98 -6.12
CA ALA A 38 8.17 -6.56 -7.51
C ALA A 38 8.82 -5.18 -7.81
N GLY A 39 9.60 -4.62 -6.87
CA GLY A 39 10.34 -3.37 -7.07
C GLY A 39 9.89 -2.22 -6.17
N VAL A 40 10.12 -1.01 -6.64
CA VAL A 40 9.73 0.25 -5.99
C VAL A 40 8.69 0.96 -6.85
N GLY A 41 7.72 1.62 -6.23
CA GLY A 41 6.67 2.31 -6.99
C GLY A 41 5.68 3.07 -6.14
N TYR A 42 4.45 3.11 -6.60
CA TYR A 42 3.36 3.89 -6.01
C TYR A 42 2.14 3.03 -5.78
N ALA A 43 1.36 3.40 -4.77
CA ALA A 43 0.07 2.79 -4.49
C ALA A 43 -0.97 3.87 -4.20
N GLY A 44 -2.21 3.56 -4.56
CA GLY A 44 -3.39 4.33 -4.20
C GLY A 44 -4.44 3.39 -3.64
N GLU A 45 -5.14 3.83 -2.60
CA GLU A 45 -6.18 3.03 -1.94
C GLU A 45 -7.39 3.91 -1.64
N ILE A 46 -8.57 3.30 -1.71
CA ILE A 46 -9.81 3.88 -1.22
C ILE A 46 -10.53 2.86 -0.35
N HIS A 47 -10.94 3.25 0.84
CA HIS A 47 -11.64 2.40 1.81
C HIS A 47 -12.93 3.06 2.28
N TYR A 48 -13.97 2.29 2.47
CA TYR A 48 -15.24 2.71 3.05
C TYR A 48 -15.51 1.95 4.35
N ALA A 49 -15.70 2.68 5.43
CA ALA A 49 -16.03 2.19 6.75
C ALA A 49 -17.52 1.82 6.84
N PHE A 50 -17.91 0.64 6.38
CA PHE A 50 -19.32 0.22 6.38
C PHE A 50 -19.84 -0.19 7.78
N ALA A 51 -18.94 -0.53 8.69
CA ALA A 51 -19.25 -0.94 10.06
C ALA A 51 -18.24 -0.36 11.06
N PRO A 52 -18.56 -0.32 12.38
CA PRO A 52 -17.68 0.27 13.39
C PRO A 52 -16.27 -0.34 13.49
N LEU A 53 -16.09 -1.57 13.01
CA LEU A 53 -14.81 -2.31 13.07
C LEU A 53 -14.35 -2.80 11.70
N PHE A 54 -15.11 -2.56 10.63
CA PHE A 54 -14.83 -3.14 9.32
C PHE A 54 -14.93 -2.11 8.22
N SER A 55 -13.95 -2.15 7.32
CA SER A 55 -13.98 -1.44 6.04
C SER A 55 -13.79 -2.40 4.87
N VAL A 56 -14.22 -1.96 3.72
CA VAL A 56 -13.90 -2.58 2.43
C VAL A 56 -13.30 -1.52 1.53
N GLY A 57 -12.44 -1.94 0.63
CA GLY A 57 -11.78 -1.00 -0.24
C GLY A 57 -11.27 -1.62 -1.52
N ALA A 58 -10.70 -0.74 -2.33
CA ALA A 58 -9.93 -1.11 -3.52
C ALA A 58 -8.56 -0.44 -3.43
N GLN A 59 -7.54 -1.15 -3.83
CA GLN A 59 -6.19 -0.62 -3.91
C GLN A 59 -5.58 -0.92 -5.28
N PHE A 60 -4.66 -0.06 -5.67
CA PHE A 60 -3.84 -0.24 -6.84
C PHE A 60 -2.39 -0.06 -6.45
N ASN A 61 -1.55 -1.02 -6.78
CA ASN A 61 -0.12 -0.97 -6.53
C ASN A 61 0.63 -1.14 -7.85
N SER A 62 1.54 -0.21 -8.15
CA SER A 62 2.42 -0.28 -9.33
C SER A 62 3.86 -0.22 -8.84
N GLN A 63 4.64 -1.23 -9.18
CA GLN A 63 6.06 -1.32 -8.83
C GLN A 63 6.88 -1.52 -10.08
N SER A 64 8.07 -0.94 -10.10
CA SER A 64 8.99 -1.05 -11.23
C SER A 64 10.41 -1.32 -10.75
N PHE A 65 11.14 -2.04 -11.56
CA PHE A 65 12.57 -2.23 -11.38
C PHE A 65 13.29 -2.18 -12.73
N ASN A 66 14.57 -1.82 -12.68
CA ASN A 66 15.42 -1.82 -13.87
C ASN A 66 16.36 -3.03 -13.82
N PHE A 67 16.41 -3.76 -14.91
CA PHE A 67 17.27 -4.93 -15.04
C PHE A 67 17.88 -4.99 -16.45
N ASN A 68 19.21 -4.94 -16.54
CA ASN A 68 19.94 -4.96 -17.82
C ASN A 68 19.39 -3.96 -18.84
N ASP A 69 19.21 -2.69 -18.44
CA ASP A 69 18.64 -1.60 -19.22
C ASP A 69 17.18 -1.79 -19.67
N LYS A 70 16.50 -2.83 -19.16
CA LYS A 70 15.08 -3.06 -19.37
C LYS A 70 14.27 -2.58 -18.19
N TYR A 71 13.17 -1.89 -18.47
CA TYR A 71 12.23 -1.42 -17.46
C TYR A 71 11.04 -2.37 -17.39
N ILE A 72 10.88 -3.02 -16.25
CA ILE A 72 9.79 -3.94 -16.00
C ILE A 72 8.87 -3.31 -14.97
N THR A 73 7.58 -3.23 -15.29
CA THR A 73 6.56 -2.66 -14.40
C THR A 73 5.52 -3.71 -14.08
N SER A 74 5.11 -3.77 -12.83
CA SER A 74 3.99 -4.58 -12.38
C SER A 74 2.80 -3.70 -12.03
N PHE A 75 1.60 -4.25 -12.22
CA PHE A 75 0.33 -3.64 -11.81
C PHE A 75 -0.46 -4.64 -10.98
N LEU A 76 -0.96 -4.21 -9.84
CA LEU A 76 -1.71 -5.04 -8.92
C LEU A 76 -2.96 -4.29 -8.44
N PRO A 77 -4.08 -4.37 -9.16
CA PRO A 77 -5.38 -4.01 -8.63
C PRO A 77 -5.87 -5.08 -7.66
N GLU A 78 -6.34 -4.66 -6.47
CA GLU A 78 -6.84 -5.55 -5.41
C GLU A 78 -8.11 -4.98 -4.78
N LEU A 79 -8.95 -5.88 -4.30
CA LEU A 79 -10.01 -5.56 -3.34
C LEU A 79 -9.52 -5.91 -1.93
N THR A 80 -9.90 -5.11 -0.94
CA THR A 80 -9.48 -5.25 0.45
C THR A 80 -10.66 -5.35 1.39
N ALA A 81 -10.44 -6.05 2.50
CA ALA A 81 -11.36 -6.09 3.62
C ALA A 81 -10.55 -6.01 4.91
N ASP A 82 -10.82 -5.00 5.74
CA ASP A 82 -10.02 -4.68 6.91
C ASP A 82 -10.85 -4.73 8.19
N PHE A 83 -10.21 -5.22 9.23
CA PHE A 83 -10.65 -5.16 10.61
C PHE A 83 -9.86 -4.08 11.36
N HIS A 84 -10.54 -3.13 11.97
CA HIS A 84 -9.97 -2.00 12.71
C HIS A 84 -9.97 -2.26 14.21
N PHE A 85 -8.80 -2.11 14.84
CA PHE A 85 -8.60 -2.31 16.27
C PHE A 85 -7.75 -1.16 16.84
N GLY A 86 -7.81 -0.97 18.16
CA GLY A 86 -7.00 0.05 18.83
C GLY A 86 -7.41 1.49 18.48
N LYS A 87 -8.71 1.73 18.39
CA LYS A 87 -9.30 3.04 18.09
C LYS A 87 -8.92 4.08 19.13
N ARG A 88 -7.93 4.90 18.83
CA ARG A 88 -7.62 6.12 19.57
C ARG A 88 -8.01 7.32 18.71
N ALA A 89 -8.19 8.47 19.34
CA ALA A 89 -8.62 9.68 18.65
C ALA A 89 -7.76 10.06 17.41
N THR A 90 -6.50 9.62 17.37
CA THR A 90 -5.55 10.02 16.33
C THR A 90 -4.95 8.85 15.56
N ILE A 91 -5.09 7.61 16.05
CA ILE A 91 -4.48 6.42 15.44
C ILE A 91 -5.54 5.39 15.17
N ASP A 92 -5.58 4.92 13.93
CA ASP A 92 -6.35 3.78 13.47
C ASP A 92 -5.40 2.65 13.09
N TRP A 93 -5.47 1.54 13.82
CA TRP A 93 -4.76 0.31 13.50
C TRP A 93 -5.70 -0.64 12.80
N TYR A 94 -5.25 -1.27 11.73
CA TYR A 94 -6.06 -2.23 11.00
C TYR A 94 -5.25 -3.42 10.52
N ALA A 95 -5.91 -4.55 10.38
CA ALA A 95 -5.40 -5.74 9.75
C ALA A 95 -6.43 -6.27 8.75
N GLY A 96 -5.99 -6.75 7.60
CA GLY A 96 -6.91 -7.14 6.57
C GLY A 96 -6.37 -8.19 5.60
N LEU A 97 -7.23 -8.52 4.67
CA LEU A 97 -6.93 -9.39 3.53
C LEU A 97 -7.18 -8.62 2.25
N SER A 98 -6.35 -8.88 1.26
CA SER A 98 -6.57 -8.38 -0.10
C SER A 98 -6.46 -9.51 -1.11
N GLY A 99 -7.20 -9.35 -2.21
CA GLY A 99 -7.14 -10.24 -3.36
C GLY A 99 -7.28 -9.46 -4.64
N GLY A 100 -6.50 -9.85 -5.64
CA GLY A 100 -6.45 -9.13 -6.90
C GLY A 100 -5.78 -9.91 -8.03
N TYR A 101 -5.36 -9.17 -9.03
CA TYR A 101 -4.74 -9.74 -10.20
C TYR A 101 -3.40 -9.06 -10.48
N PHE A 102 -2.33 -9.83 -10.45
CA PHE A 102 -0.98 -9.34 -10.69
C PHE A 102 -0.66 -9.41 -12.18
N ILE A 103 -0.26 -8.28 -12.74
CA ILE A 103 0.00 -8.09 -14.17
C ILE A 103 1.45 -7.63 -14.33
N TRP A 104 2.22 -8.33 -15.13
CA TRP A 104 3.53 -7.91 -15.57
C TRP A 104 3.45 -7.19 -16.92
N GLN A 105 4.22 -6.12 -17.05
CA GLN A 105 4.41 -5.41 -18.29
C GLN A 105 5.90 -5.13 -18.49
N SER A 106 6.45 -5.64 -19.59
CA SER A 106 7.80 -5.33 -20.03
C SER A 106 7.74 -4.33 -21.19
N ASN A 107 8.60 -3.32 -21.16
CA ASN A 107 8.75 -2.36 -22.26
C ASN A 107 9.77 -2.83 -23.30
N ASP A 108 9.98 -4.12 -23.45
CA ASP A 108 10.87 -4.66 -24.48
C ASP A 108 10.11 -4.78 -25.81
N PRO A 109 10.46 -3.98 -26.83
CA PRO A 109 9.84 -4.08 -28.15
C PRO A 109 10.11 -5.43 -28.85
N TYR A 110 11.06 -6.21 -28.34
CA TYR A 110 11.41 -7.52 -28.90
C TYR A 110 10.72 -8.71 -28.23
N GLU A 111 10.17 -8.56 -27.04
CA GLU A 111 9.39 -9.62 -26.35
C GLU A 111 8.06 -9.92 -27.05
N ASN A 112 7.51 -8.94 -27.77
CA ASN A 112 6.31 -9.13 -28.61
C ASN A 112 6.60 -9.87 -29.95
N ALA A 113 7.86 -10.18 -30.23
CA ALA A 113 8.30 -10.82 -31.47
C ALA A 113 8.67 -12.30 -31.31
N GLY A 114 7.92 -13.04 -30.48
CA GLY A 114 7.97 -14.51 -30.48
C GLY A 114 9.14 -15.13 -29.72
N ASN A 115 8.85 -15.65 -28.58
CA ASN A 115 9.36 -16.91 -28.01
C ASN A 115 10.87 -17.19 -28.08
N THR A 116 11.71 -16.29 -27.61
CA THR A 116 13.09 -16.61 -27.26
C THR A 116 13.36 -16.22 -25.81
N GLY A 117 13.33 -17.27 -24.95
CA GLY A 117 13.47 -17.15 -23.51
C GLY A 117 14.77 -16.50 -23.08
N CYS A 118 14.72 -15.20 -22.85
CA CYS A 118 15.74 -14.52 -22.06
C CYS A 118 15.24 -14.49 -20.60
N VAL A 119 15.71 -15.45 -19.82
CA VAL A 119 15.40 -15.51 -18.38
C VAL A 119 16.09 -14.35 -17.69
N ILE A 120 15.36 -13.28 -17.46
CA ILE A 120 15.82 -12.14 -16.66
C ILE A 120 15.73 -12.55 -15.18
N THR A 121 16.84 -12.84 -14.56
CA THR A 121 16.97 -13.12 -13.13
C THR A 121 17.43 -11.88 -12.38
N PRO A 122 16.57 -11.12 -11.73
CA PRO A 122 17.01 -10.09 -10.79
C PRO A 122 17.68 -10.76 -9.57
N PRO A 123 18.81 -10.25 -9.09
CA PRO A 123 19.62 -10.92 -8.05
C PRO A 123 18.99 -10.99 -6.66
N THR A 124 17.84 -10.37 -6.42
CA THR A 124 17.25 -10.22 -5.08
C THR A 124 15.76 -10.57 -4.99
N TYR A 125 15.15 -11.11 -6.05
CA TYR A 125 13.71 -11.37 -6.07
C TYR A 125 13.36 -12.83 -5.78
N ASP A 126 12.26 -13.00 -5.06
CA ASP A 126 11.74 -14.31 -4.67
C ASP A 126 11.54 -15.22 -5.90
N ILE A 127 12.07 -16.43 -5.82
CA ILE A 127 11.98 -17.45 -6.87
C ILE A 127 10.54 -17.73 -7.29
N SER A 128 9.57 -17.51 -6.38
CA SER A 128 8.15 -17.71 -6.65
C SER A 128 7.57 -16.71 -7.68
N LEU A 129 8.03 -15.47 -7.66
CA LEU A 129 7.66 -14.47 -8.67
C LEU A 129 8.41 -14.68 -9.98
N ARG A 130 9.67 -15.16 -9.90
CA ARG A 130 10.47 -15.47 -11.07
C ARG A 130 9.83 -16.52 -11.97
N ASN A 131 9.23 -17.56 -11.38
CA ASN A 131 8.59 -18.63 -12.15
C ASN A 131 7.25 -18.21 -12.76
N ASN A 132 6.71 -17.06 -12.37
CA ASN A 132 5.40 -16.55 -12.80
C ASN A 132 5.49 -15.28 -13.65
N HIS A 133 6.69 -14.73 -13.94
CA HIS A 133 6.82 -13.46 -14.67
C HIS A 133 6.33 -13.54 -16.14
N GLU A 134 6.19 -14.72 -16.71
CA GLU A 134 5.61 -14.91 -18.02
C GLU A 134 4.06 -14.97 -17.99
N ASN A 135 3.48 -15.13 -16.79
CA ASN A 135 2.05 -15.28 -16.62
C ASN A 135 1.53 -14.35 -15.54
N ASN A 136 0.48 -13.64 -15.86
CA ASN A 136 -0.33 -12.93 -14.88
C ASN A 136 -0.99 -13.95 -13.92
N PHE A 137 -1.13 -13.60 -12.64
CA PHE A 137 -1.67 -14.52 -11.64
C PHE A 137 -2.59 -13.84 -10.63
N ILE A 138 -3.40 -14.65 -9.95
CA ILE A 138 -4.22 -14.17 -8.83
C ILE A 138 -3.31 -13.90 -7.63
N ALA A 139 -3.32 -12.66 -7.16
CA ALA A 139 -2.62 -12.23 -5.95
C ALA A 139 -3.54 -12.30 -4.74
N TRP A 140 -2.96 -12.65 -3.60
CA TRP A 140 -3.61 -12.57 -2.29
C TRP A 140 -2.59 -12.14 -1.24
N ASN A 141 -3.01 -11.32 -0.28
CA ASN A 141 -2.15 -10.82 0.78
C ASN A 141 -2.92 -10.70 2.08
N ALA A 142 -2.24 -10.96 3.19
CA ALA A 142 -2.65 -10.49 4.51
C ALA A 142 -1.81 -9.26 4.84
N HIS A 143 -2.43 -8.21 5.37
CA HIS A 143 -1.73 -6.97 5.65
C HIS A 143 -2.07 -6.43 7.04
N LEU A 144 -1.12 -5.65 7.55
CA LEU A 144 -1.24 -4.90 8.80
C LEU A 144 -0.86 -3.46 8.51
N GLY A 145 -1.66 -2.52 8.99
CA GLY A 145 -1.40 -1.11 8.76
C GLY A 145 -1.82 -0.22 9.89
N PHE A 146 -1.45 1.06 9.76
CA PHE A 146 -1.89 2.13 10.64
C PHE A 146 -2.11 3.40 9.86
N ARG A 147 -3.02 4.27 10.37
CA ARG A 147 -3.19 5.66 9.97
C ARG A 147 -3.03 6.53 11.21
N TYR A 148 -2.17 7.53 11.12
CA TYR A 148 -1.95 8.52 12.18
C TYR A 148 -2.41 9.88 11.70
N PHE A 149 -3.55 10.36 12.20
CA PHE A 149 -4.13 11.64 11.80
C PHE A 149 -3.48 12.79 12.58
N ILE A 150 -2.73 13.63 11.86
CA ILE A 150 -2.14 14.87 12.39
C ILE A 150 -3.21 15.96 12.47
N PHE A 151 -4.07 16.01 11.48
CA PHE A 151 -5.26 16.86 11.42
C PHE A 151 -6.50 15.98 11.32
N LYS A 152 -7.69 16.57 11.48
CA LYS A 152 -8.97 15.84 11.44
C LYS A 152 -9.12 14.93 10.21
N SER A 153 -8.64 15.40 9.05
CA SER A 153 -8.83 14.74 7.76
C SER A 153 -7.53 14.32 7.08
N ILE A 154 -6.36 14.68 7.62
CA ILE A 154 -5.07 14.40 6.97
C ILE A 154 -4.16 13.69 7.95
N GLY A 155 -3.59 12.58 7.54
CA GLY A 155 -2.71 11.77 8.33
C GLY A 155 -1.58 11.14 7.52
N LEU A 156 -0.69 10.46 8.23
CA LEU A 156 0.31 9.56 7.68
C LEU A 156 -0.22 8.14 7.76
N ASN A 157 0.16 7.32 6.81
CA ASN A 157 -0.13 5.89 6.84
C ASN A 157 1.11 5.04 6.62
N GLY A 158 1.05 3.82 7.11
CA GLY A 158 2.03 2.78 6.83
C GLY A 158 1.34 1.43 6.82
N GLN A 159 1.75 0.56 5.89
CA GLN A 159 1.15 -0.75 5.72
C GLN A 159 2.20 -1.75 5.27
N ALA A 160 2.14 -2.97 5.78
CA ALA A 160 2.98 -4.09 5.36
C ALA A 160 2.10 -5.28 5.00
N ALA A 161 2.42 -5.97 3.91
CA ALA A 161 1.70 -7.15 3.45
C ALA A 161 2.59 -8.36 3.26
N LEU A 162 2.02 -9.51 3.58
CA LEU A 162 2.58 -10.83 3.38
C LEU A 162 1.59 -11.68 2.59
N GLY A 163 2.10 -12.35 1.57
CA GLY A 163 1.31 -13.18 0.68
C GLY A 163 2.17 -13.66 -0.47
N ASN A 164 1.56 -13.91 -1.61
CA ASN A 164 2.31 -14.21 -2.83
C ASN A 164 2.93 -12.96 -3.48
N VAL A 165 2.45 -11.74 -3.11
CA VAL A 165 3.09 -10.45 -3.44
C VAL A 165 3.33 -9.67 -2.15
N ARG A 166 4.60 -9.58 -1.73
CA ARG A 166 4.98 -8.89 -0.49
C ARG A 166 5.31 -7.44 -0.79
N TRP A 167 4.83 -6.53 0.07
CA TRP A 167 5.12 -5.12 -0.07
C TRP A 167 5.06 -4.39 1.29
N PHE A 168 5.72 -3.25 1.31
CA PHE A 168 5.65 -2.26 2.38
C PHE A 168 5.29 -0.91 1.74
N LYS A 169 4.34 -0.20 2.33
CA LYS A 169 3.85 1.09 1.85
C LYS A 169 3.91 2.13 2.95
N VAL A 170 4.24 3.37 2.57
CA VAL A 170 4.13 4.55 3.43
C VAL A 170 3.60 5.72 2.63
N GLY A 171 2.80 6.56 3.26
CA GLY A 171 2.20 7.69 2.54
C GLY A 171 1.32 8.58 3.38
N VAL A 172 0.38 9.22 2.70
CA VAL A 172 -0.56 10.16 3.28
C VAL A 172 -1.97 9.63 3.12
N SER A 173 -2.78 9.79 4.19
CA SER A 173 -4.21 9.48 4.22
C SER A 173 -5.03 10.75 4.26
N VAL A 174 -6.10 10.77 3.50
CA VAL A 174 -7.16 11.77 3.60
C VAL A 174 -8.45 11.07 4.01
N LYS A 175 -9.10 11.60 5.06
CA LYS A 175 -10.39 11.12 5.56
C LYS A 175 -11.50 12.11 5.19
N ILE A 176 -12.60 11.62 4.63
CA ILE A 176 -13.77 12.36 4.20
C ILE A 176 -15.01 11.84 4.95
#